data_475a5c3db36229b20853dfadce1fc041
#
_entry.id   475a5c3db36229b20853dfadce1fc041
#
_cell.length_a   1.000
_cell.length_b   1.000
_cell.length_c   1.000
_cell.angle_alpha   90.00
_cell.angle_beta   90.00
_cell.angle_gamma   90.00
#
_symmetry.space_group_name_H-M   'P 1'
#
loop_
_entity.id
_entity.type
_entity.pdbx_description
1 polymer ?
#
loop_
_entity_poly.entity_id
_entity_poly.type
_entity_poly.pdbx_seq_one_letter_code
_entity_poly.pdbx_strand_id
1 'polypeptide(L)'
;MEKKIIKGEFDKLKDRLSNLADTYEDKAYDDAINKLYDRLDDLSKEKVKILNTIRKLETQKCVKNIKVGDCFIEEDIGETTEIFQVLDMEEEEVVTCLVVGRYNIYKNSFKVTDTKYWKSITRSQFNSLYQAVLIDLNDSKYHLEHNTNWDKEIKNFL
;
A
#
# COMPACT_ATOMS: atom_id res chain seq x y z
N MET A 1 -3.23 12.16 -11.52
CA MET A 1 -3.08 13.14 -12.60
C MET A 1 -1.61 13.30 -13.02
N GLU A 2 -0.65 13.42 -12.11
CA GLU A 2 0.79 13.61 -12.39
C GLU A 2 1.47 12.51 -13.21
N LYS A 3 1.18 11.22 -12.97
CA LYS A 3 1.75 10.11 -13.76
C LYS A 3 1.45 10.22 -15.28
N LYS A 4 0.33 10.85 -15.64
CA LYS A 4 -0.08 11.04 -17.03
C LYS A 4 0.68 12.19 -17.70
N ILE A 5 1.04 13.21 -16.92
CA ILE A 5 1.79 14.39 -17.40
C ILE A 5 3.24 14.01 -17.70
N ILE A 6 3.90 13.29 -16.76
CA ILE A 6 5.30 12.85 -16.91
C ILE A 6 5.45 11.86 -18.09
N LYS A 7 4.49 10.96 -18.27
CA LYS A 7 4.48 10.04 -19.42
C LYS A 7 4.33 10.80 -20.74
N GLY A 8 3.45 11.79 -20.80
CA GLY A 8 3.23 12.60 -22.00
C GLY A 8 4.43 13.47 -22.40
N GLU A 9 5.22 13.97 -21.43
CA GLU A 9 6.46 14.69 -21.71
C GLU A 9 7.57 13.75 -22.19
N PHE A 10 7.67 12.55 -21.62
CA PHE A 10 8.63 11.54 -22.05
C PHE A 10 8.36 11.06 -23.48
N ASP A 11 7.10 10.81 -23.81
CA ASP A 11 6.69 10.41 -25.16
C ASP A 11 6.97 11.54 -26.18
N LYS A 12 6.70 12.81 -25.83
CA LYS A 12 7.04 13.96 -26.68
C LYS A 12 8.54 14.14 -26.90
N LEU A 13 9.38 13.84 -25.90
CA LEU A 13 10.84 13.88 -26.04
C LEU A 13 11.34 12.77 -26.95
N LYS A 14 10.76 11.58 -26.85
CA LYS A 14 11.08 10.44 -27.72
C LYS A 14 10.72 10.71 -29.18
N ASP A 15 9.55 11.30 -29.43
CA ASP A 15 9.13 11.69 -30.78
C ASP A 15 10.02 12.79 -31.38
N ARG A 16 10.47 13.74 -30.56
CA ARG A 16 11.42 14.75 -30.97
C ARG A 16 12.80 14.19 -31.31
N LEU A 17 13.29 13.23 -30.55
CA LEU A 17 14.52 12.50 -30.84
C LEU A 17 14.42 11.75 -32.18
N SER A 18 13.30 11.09 -32.44
CA SER A 18 13.07 10.36 -33.68
C SER A 18 13.03 11.28 -34.91
N ASN A 19 12.38 12.44 -34.77
CA ASN A 19 12.28 13.43 -35.86
C ASN A 19 13.58 14.20 -36.10
N LEU A 20 14.47 14.36 -35.11
CA LEU A 20 15.79 14.98 -35.28
C LEU A 20 16.76 14.05 -36.03
N ALA A 21 16.59 12.74 -35.94
CA ALA A 21 17.43 11.77 -36.64
C ALA A 21 17.38 11.91 -38.15
N ASP A 22 16.29 12.47 -38.70
CA ASP A 22 16.05 12.55 -40.13
C ASP A 22 16.49 13.89 -40.77
N THR A 23 16.99 14.90 -39.98
CA THR A 23 17.04 16.28 -40.48
C THR A 23 18.34 17.06 -40.28
N TYR A 24 19.41 16.54 -39.65
CA TYR A 24 20.58 17.36 -39.28
C TYR A 24 21.95 16.81 -39.67
N GLU A 25 22.87 17.73 -40.12
CA GLU A 25 24.30 17.50 -40.28
C GLU A 25 24.98 17.21 -38.91
N ASP A 26 25.96 16.33 -38.91
CA ASP A 26 26.48 15.59 -37.76
C ASP A 26 26.69 16.38 -36.44
N LYS A 27 27.23 17.60 -36.49
CA LYS A 27 27.56 18.31 -35.25
C LYS A 27 26.38 19.00 -34.55
N ALA A 28 25.42 19.51 -35.33
CA ALA A 28 24.19 20.09 -34.76
C ALA A 28 23.26 18.99 -34.18
N TYR A 29 23.36 17.78 -34.73
CA TYR A 29 22.67 16.61 -34.27
C TYR A 29 23.20 16.14 -32.92
N ASP A 30 24.53 16.02 -32.77
CA ASP A 30 25.16 15.61 -31.52
C ASP A 30 24.84 16.58 -30.35
N ASP A 31 24.89 17.88 -30.61
CA ASP A 31 24.52 18.91 -29.63
C ASP A 31 23.04 18.83 -29.21
N ALA A 32 22.16 18.54 -30.15
CA ALA A 32 20.74 18.37 -29.87
C ALA A 32 20.47 17.09 -29.06
N ILE A 33 21.13 15.99 -29.41
CA ILE A 33 21.04 14.73 -28.67
C ILE A 33 21.55 14.91 -27.23
N ASN A 34 22.71 15.52 -27.03
CA ASN A 34 23.28 15.75 -25.71
C ASN A 34 22.34 16.58 -24.83
N LYS A 35 21.74 17.65 -25.35
CA LYS A 35 20.72 18.43 -24.63
C LYS A 35 19.49 17.61 -24.23
N LEU A 36 19.11 16.63 -25.03
CA LEU A 36 17.98 15.77 -24.72
C LEU A 36 18.35 14.71 -23.67
N TYR A 37 19.59 14.21 -23.69
CA TYR A 37 20.09 13.34 -22.63
C TYR A 37 20.18 14.08 -21.29
N ASP A 38 20.70 15.33 -21.29
CA ASP A 38 20.73 16.17 -20.09
C ASP A 38 19.30 16.37 -19.52
N ARG A 39 18.33 16.64 -20.41
CA ARG A 39 16.93 16.79 -19.98
C ARG A 39 16.32 15.50 -19.46
N LEU A 40 16.65 14.35 -20.03
CA LEU A 40 16.25 13.03 -19.53
C LEU A 40 16.84 12.75 -18.14
N ASP A 41 18.09 13.11 -17.92
CA ASP A 41 18.74 12.95 -16.61
C ASP A 41 18.07 13.84 -15.55
N ASP A 42 17.77 15.10 -15.87
CA ASP A 42 17.05 16.02 -14.99
C ASP A 42 15.66 15.52 -14.63
N LEU A 43 14.90 15.04 -15.62
CA LEU A 43 13.57 14.44 -15.39
C LEU A 43 13.66 13.18 -14.52
N SER A 44 14.70 12.39 -14.69
CA SER A 44 14.95 11.21 -13.87
C SER A 44 15.23 11.58 -12.40
N LYS A 45 16.03 12.63 -12.16
CA LYS A 45 16.29 13.20 -10.82
C LYS A 45 15.00 13.75 -10.19
N GLU A 46 14.19 14.47 -10.96
CA GLU A 46 12.92 15.01 -10.49
C GLU A 46 11.95 13.89 -10.12
N LYS A 47 11.85 12.83 -10.94
CA LYS A 47 11.07 11.64 -10.63
C LYS A 47 11.46 11.02 -9.29
N VAL A 48 12.76 10.88 -9.03
CA VAL A 48 13.26 10.33 -7.75
C VAL A 48 12.83 11.22 -6.57
N LYS A 49 12.93 12.56 -6.71
CA LYS A 49 12.49 13.51 -5.66
C LYS A 49 10.99 13.37 -5.38
N ILE A 50 10.17 13.28 -6.42
CA ILE A 50 8.71 13.09 -6.28
C ILE A 50 8.40 11.76 -5.57
N LEU A 51 9.03 10.66 -5.99
CA LEU A 51 8.84 9.35 -5.35
C LEU A 51 9.23 9.35 -3.88
N ASN A 52 10.34 10.02 -3.54
CA ASN A 52 10.76 10.15 -2.14
C ASN A 52 9.78 11.01 -1.32
N THR A 53 9.20 12.05 -1.92
CA THR A 53 8.17 12.87 -1.28
C THR A 53 6.89 12.05 -1.06
N ILE A 54 6.45 11.27 -2.06
CA ILE A 54 5.31 10.37 -1.94
C ILE A 54 5.53 9.38 -0.78
N ARG A 55 6.70 8.72 -0.74
CA ARG A 55 7.04 7.80 0.36
C ARG A 55 7.00 8.47 1.74
N LYS A 56 7.53 9.71 1.86
CA LYS A 56 7.44 10.46 3.11
C LYS A 56 5.99 10.75 3.52
N LEU A 57 5.15 11.13 2.57
CA LEU A 57 3.73 11.40 2.84
C LEU A 57 2.96 10.12 3.19
N GLU A 58 3.28 9.01 2.52
CA GLU A 58 2.71 7.70 2.86
C GLU A 58 3.12 7.26 4.26
N THR A 59 4.41 7.40 4.63
CA THR A 59 4.90 7.10 5.98
C THR A 59 4.22 7.96 7.06
N GLN A 60 3.79 9.19 6.73
CA GLN A 60 3.03 10.04 7.67
C GLN A 60 1.61 9.53 7.93
N LYS A 61 1.05 8.70 7.04
CA LYS A 61 -0.28 8.09 7.21
C LYS A 61 -0.23 6.77 7.97
N CYS A 62 0.96 6.19 8.14
CA CYS A 62 1.11 4.93 8.87
C CYS A 62 0.79 5.12 10.36
N VAL A 63 0.34 4.06 10.99
CA VAL A 63 0.12 4.06 12.43
C VAL A 63 1.43 4.37 13.15
N LYS A 64 1.39 5.35 14.05
CA LYS A 64 2.55 5.77 14.84
C LYS A 64 2.51 5.13 16.22
N ASN A 65 3.70 4.85 16.76
CA ASN A 65 3.84 4.31 18.11
C ASN A 65 3.13 2.96 18.33
N ILE A 66 3.18 2.09 17.35
CA ILE A 66 2.66 0.72 17.48
C ILE A 66 3.38 0.01 18.64
N LYS A 67 2.64 -0.74 19.45
CA LYS A 67 3.17 -1.52 20.57
C LYS A 67 2.63 -2.95 20.53
N VAL A 68 3.40 -3.86 21.11
CA VAL A 68 2.93 -5.24 21.33
C VAL A 68 1.62 -5.22 22.13
N GLY A 69 0.63 -5.92 21.65
CA GLY A 69 -0.71 -5.97 22.21
C GLY A 69 -1.72 -4.99 21.62
N ASP A 70 -1.28 -4.01 20.83
CA ASP A 70 -2.18 -3.12 20.11
C ASP A 70 -3.01 -3.90 19.08
N CYS A 71 -4.24 -3.43 18.86
CA CYS A 71 -5.18 -4.05 17.95
C CYS A 71 -5.64 -3.05 16.88
N PHE A 72 -5.79 -3.54 15.67
CA PHE A 72 -6.15 -2.73 14.51
C PHE A 72 -7.17 -3.45 13.64
N ILE A 73 -7.89 -2.68 12.84
CA ILE A 73 -8.72 -3.15 11.73
C ILE A 73 -8.22 -2.48 10.46
N GLU A 74 -8.17 -3.20 9.37
CA GLU A 74 -7.88 -2.65 8.06
C GLU A 74 -9.18 -2.15 7.43
N GLU A 75 -9.21 -0.86 7.09
CA GLU A 75 -10.28 -0.28 6.27
C GLU A 75 -9.92 -0.49 4.79
N ASP A 76 -10.10 -1.69 4.28
CA ASP A 76 -9.97 -1.90 2.83
C ASP A 76 -11.28 -1.56 2.12
N ILE A 77 -11.15 -0.93 0.95
CA ILE A 77 -12.26 -0.57 0.06
C ILE A 77 -12.77 -1.82 -0.70
N GLY A 78 -12.32 -3.01 -0.32
CA GLY A 78 -12.60 -4.31 -0.91
C GLY A 78 -13.16 -5.33 0.07
N GLU A 79 -13.53 -6.48 -0.43
CA GLU A 79 -14.37 -7.50 0.20
C GLU A 79 -13.79 -8.24 1.44
N THR A 80 -12.57 -7.96 1.88
CA THR A 80 -11.93 -8.69 2.98
C THR A 80 -11.38 -7.75 4.04
N THR A 81 -12.21 -7.43 5.02
CA THR A 81 -11.75 -6.75 6.24
C THR A 81 -10.97 -7.74 7.09
N GLU A 82 -9.78 -7.36 7.52
CA GLU A 82 -8.97 -8.13 8.46
C GLU A 82 -8.74 -7.34 9.75
N ILE A 83 -8.60 -8.03 10.86
CA ILE A 83 -8.17 -7.44 12.13
C ILE A 83 -6.82 -8.01 12.55
N PHE A 84 -6.05 -7.20 13.24
CA PHE A 84 -4.67 -7.48 13.60
C PHE A 84 -4.47 -7.29 15.10
N GLN A 85 -3.72 -8.19 15.72
CA GLN A 85 -3.14 -7.96 17.05
C GLN A 85 -1.62 -8.06 16.94
N VAL A 86 -0.91 -7.03 17.36
CA VAL A 86 0.54 -7.00 17.36
C VAL A 86 1.08 -7.98 18.41
N LEU A 87 1.85 -8.96 17.95
CA LEU A 87 2.47 -9.97 18.78
C LEU A 87 3.93 -9.63 19.09
N ASP A 88 4.63 -9.01 18.12
CA ASP A 88 6.05 -8.70 18.23
C ASP A 88 6.41 -7.53 17.30
N MET A 89 7.54 -6.88 17.59
CA MET A 89 8.09 -5.79 16.77
C MET A 89 9.60 -5.97 16.62
N GLU A 90 10.07 -5.98 15.39
CA GLU A 90 11.49 -6.04 15.03
C GLU A 90 11.95 -4.65 14.57
N GLU A 91 12.94 -4.09 15.29
CA GLU A 91 13.66 -2.83 14.94
C GLU A 91 12.75 -1.63 14.61
N GLU A 92 11.55 -1.56 15.19
CA GLU A 92 10.54 -0.53 14.92
C GLU A 92 10.07 -0.43 13.46
N GLU A 93 10.52 -1.33 12.57
CA GLU A 93 10.21 -1.32 11.15
C GLU A 93 9.24 -2.42 10.73
N VAL A 94 9.24 -3.55 11.45
CA VAL A 94 8.41 -4.72 11.14
C VAL A 94 7.57 -5.10 12.33
N VAL A 95 6.26 -5.22 12.10
CA VAL A 95 5.30 -5.70 13.10
C VAL A 95 4.86 -7.11 12.73
N THR A 96 4.96 -8.03 13.68
CA THR A 96 4.40 -9.38 13.54
C THR A 96 3.06 -9.43 14.23
N CYS A 97 2.02 -9.83 13.50
CA CYS A 97 0.64 -9.82 13.96
C CYS A 97 -0.01 -11.19 13.91
N LEU A 98 -0.93 -11.43 14.86
CA LEU A 98 -2.03 -12.37 14.66
C LEU A 98 -3.04 -11.67 13.75
N VAL A 99 -3.29 -12.25 12.59
CA VAL A 99 -4.25 -11.76 11.60
C VAL A 99 -5.50 -12.63 11.67
N VAL A 100 -6.65 -11.97 11.75
CA VAL A 100 -7.95 -12.65 11.82
C VAL A 100 -8.81 -12.08 10.70
N GLY A 101 -9.06 -12.90 9.70
CA GLY A 101 -9.99 -12.62 8.62
C GLY A 101 -11.27 -13.44 8.80
N ARG A 102 -12.24 -13.21 7.93
CA ARG A 102 -13.56 -13.85 7.98
C ARG A 102 -13.52 -15.37 8.08
N TYR A 103 -12.53 -16.02 7.43
CA TYR A 103 -12.46 -17.48 7.28
C TYR A 103 -11.10 -18.05 7.68
N ASN A 104 -10.22 -17.26 8.23
CA ASN A 104 -8.86 -17.69 8.55
C ASN A 104 -8.29 -16.94 9.75
N ILE A 105 -7.37 -17.61 10.42
CA ILE A 105 -6.55 -17.03 11.48
C ILE A 105 -5.12 -17.48 11.21
N TYR A 106 -4.21 -16.53 11.09
CA TYR A 106 -2.81 -16.81 10.77
C TYR A 106 -1.87 -15.77 11.39
N LYS A 107 -0.58 -16.03 11.32
CA LYS A 107 0.46 -15.10 11.75
C LYS A 107 1.16 -14.52 10.52
N ASN A 108 1.34 -13.21 10.46
CA ASN A 108 2.03 -12.54 9.36
C ASN A 108 2.84 -11.34 9.88
N SER A 109 3.84 -10.94 9.12
CA SER A 109 4.68 -9.78 9.42
C SER A 109 4.50 -8.72 8.35
N PHE A 110 4.37 -7.47 8.79
CA PHE A 110 4.11 -6.30 7.95
C PHE A 110 5.16 -5.23 8.22
N LYS A 111 5.54 -4.48 7.21
CA LYS A 111 6.31 -3.26 7.45
C LYS A 111 5.40 -2.20 8.06
N VAL A 112 5.93 -1.40 8.98
CA VAL A 112 5.17 -0.27 9.56
C VAL A 112 4.65 0.67 8.47
N THR A 113 5.36 0.80 7.34
CA THR A 113 4.91 1.57 6.18
C THR A 113 3.64 1.03 5.52
N ASP A 114 3.29 -0.22 5.73
CA ASP A 114 2.13 -0.85 5.13
C ASP A 114 0.87 -0.66 5.99
N THR A 115 1.02 -0.13 7.22
CA THR A 115 -0.09 0.06 8.18
C THR A 115 -0.95 1.32 7.92
N LYS A 116 -0.81 1.96 6.78
CA LYS A 116 -1.48 3.23 6.44
C LYS A 116 -3.02 3.18 6.43
N TYR A 117 -3.59 2.00 6.30
CA TYR A 117 -5.05 1.79 6.31
C TYR A 117 -5.54 1.18 7.62
N TRP A 118 -4.64 1.00 8.60
CA TRP A 118 -4.99 0.43 9.88
C TRP A 118 -5.61 1.48 10.79
N LYS A 119 -6.74 1.13 11.38
CA LYS A 119 -7.45 1.93 12.39
C LYS A 119 -7.41 1.20 13.72
N SER A 120 -7.02 1.90 14.76
CA SER A 120 -6.99 1.31 16.11
C SER A 120 -8.37 0.87 16.57
N ILE A 121 -8.42 -0.33 17.13
CA ILE A 121 -9.60 -0.86 17.83
C ILE A 121 -9.21 -1.27 19.24
N THR A 122 -10.20 -1.36 20.12
CA THR A 122 -9.96 -1.85 21.48
C THR A 122 -9.72 -3.36 21.48
N ARG A 123 -9.01 -3.85 22.50
CA ARG A 123 -8.81 -5.29 22.70
C ARG A 123 -10.14 -6.03 22.87
N SER A 124 -11.14 -5.39 23.46
CA SER A 124 -12.48 -5.98 23.60
C SER A 124 -13.12 -6.20 22.22
N GLN A 125 -13.04 -5.20 21.32
CA GLN A 125 -13.53 -5.30 19.95
C GLN A 125 -12.81 -6.40 19.17
N PHE A 126 -11.46 -6.44 19.27
CA PHE A 126 -10.69 -7.51 18.65
C PHE A 126 -11.14 -8.90 19.16
N ASN A 127 -11.30 -9.06 20.47
CA ASN A 127 -11.70 -10.34 21.05
C ASN A 127 -13.12 -10.76 20.61
N SER A 128 -14.07 -9.82 20.50
CA SER A 128 -15.43 -10.12 19.99
C SER A 128 -15.38 -10.67 18.57
N LEU A 129 -14.62 -9.99 17.68
CA LEU A 129 -14.46 -10.44 16.30
C LEU A 129 -13.71 -11.77 16.20
N TYR A 130 -12.66 -11.96 17.00
CA TYR A 130 -11.90 -13.20 17.06
C TYR A 130 -12.78 -14.39 17.49
N GLN A 131 -13.61 -14.20 18.52
CA GLN A 131 -14.55 -15.23 18.96
C GLN A 131 -15.62 -15.54 17.90
N ALA A 132 -16.13 -14.52 17.18
CA ALA A 132 -17.06 -14.73 16.10
C ALA A 132 -16.47 -15.63 14.99
N VAL A 133 -15.21 -15.39 14.61
CA VAL A 133 -14.51 -16.22 13.62
C VAL A 133 -14.28 -17.65 14.16
N LEU A 134 -13.91 -17.81 15.42
CA LEU A 134 -13.75 -19.15 16.00
C LEU A 134 -15.06 -19.95 15.99
N ILE A 135 -16.20 -19.30 16.27
CA ILE A 135 -17.51 -19.95 16.19
C ILE A 135 -17.80 -20.34 14.73
N ASP A 136 -17.59 -19.41 13.78
CA ASP A 136 -17.83 -19.66 12.37
C ASP A 136 -16.92 -20.78 11.81
N LEU A 137 -15.67 -20.84 12.23
CA LEU A 137 -14.72 -21.90 11.83
C LEU A 137 -15.07 -23.27 12.44
N ASN A 138 -15.61 -23.32 13.66
CA ASN A 138 -16.03 -24.55 14.30
C ASN A 138 -17.36 -25.09 13.77
N ASP A 139 -18.20 -24.24 13.23
CA ASP A 139 -19.50 -24.62 12.68
C ASP A 139 -19.39 -24.98 11.19
N SER A 140 -18.74 -26.11 10.91
CA SER A 140 -18.39 -26.59 9.57
C SER A 140 -19.58 -26.81 8.61
N LYS A 141 -20.82 -26.66 9.08
CA LYS A 141 -22.04 -26.82 8.28
C LYS A 141 -22.54 -25.54 7.60
N TYR A 142 -22.04 -24.35 8.01
CA TYR A 142 -22.62 -23.06 7.61
C TYR A 142 -21.73 -22.20 6.72
N HIS A 143 -20.62 -22.73 6.24
CA HIS A 143 -19.53 -21.93 5.60
C HIS A 143 -19.84 -21.26 4.26
N LEU A 144 -20.99 -21.44 3.65
CA LEU A 144 -21.14 -20.98 2.24
C LEU A 144 -22.35 -20.09 1.93
N GLU A 145 -23.33 -19.89 2.79
CA GLU A 145 -24.56 -19.24 2.34
C GLU A 145 -25.21 -18.18 3.27
N HIS A 146 -24.71 -17.91 4.48
CA HIS A 146 -25.43 -17.02 5.41
C HIS A 146 -24.52 -16.00 6.10
N ASN A 147 -25.12 -14.86 6.53
CA ASN A 147 -24.49 -13.87 7.40
C ASN A 147 -23.76 -14.52 8.58
N THR A 148 -22.46 -14.59 8.51
CA THR A 148 -21.60 -15.13 9.55
C THR A 148 -21.68 -14.27 10.82
N ASN A 149 -21.25 -14.81 11.96
CA ASN A 149 -21.13 -14.01 13.17
C ASN A 149 -20.12 -12.88 12.98
N TRP A 150 -19.08 -13.11 12.18
CA TRP A 150 -18.16 -12.07 11.72
C TRP A 150 -18.88 -10.88 11.07
N ASP A 151 -19.78 -11.13 10.11
CA ASP A 151 -20.49 -10.06 9.38
C ASP A 151 -21.40 -9.24 10.30
N LYS A 152 -21.91 -9.85 11.37
CA LYS A 152 -22.73 -9.14 12.37
C LYS A 152 -21.88 -8.25 13.24
N GLU A 153 -20.75 -8.77 13.71
CA GLU A 153 -19.85 -8.03 14.61
C GLU A 153 -19.11 -6.90 13.86
N ILE A 154 -18.61 -7.14 12.66
CA ILE A 154 -17.86 -6.14 11.89
C ILE A 154 -18.69 -4.89 11.59
N LYS A 155 -20.01 -5.06 11.34
CA LYS A 155 -20.93 -3.92 11.12
C LYS A 155 -21.08 -2.98 12.32
N ASN A 156 -20.72 -3.45 13.50
CA ASN A 156 -20.74 -2.63 14.71
C ASN A 156 -19.48 -1.76 14.86
N PHE A 157 -18.45 -1.97 14.02
CA PHE A 157 -17.14 -1.31 14.15
C PHE A 157 -16.77 -0.44 12.94
N LEU A 158 -17.43 -0.61 11.80
CA LEU A 158 -17.29 0.23 10.61
C LEU A 158 -18.32 1.36 10.60
#